data_d89e3303b0d18bbdf4bc969b8ae6bd9e
#
_entry.id   d89e3303b0d18bbdf4bc969b8ae6bd9e
#
_cell.length_a   1.000
_cell.length_b   1.000
_cell.length_c   1.000
_cell.angle_alpha   90.00
_cell.angle_beta   90.00
_cell.angle_gamma   90.00
#
_symmetry.space_group_name_H-M   'P 1'
#
loop_
_entity.id
_entity.type
_entity.pdbx_description
1 polymer ?
#
loop_
_entity_poly.entity_id
_entity_poly.type
_entity_poly.pdbx_seq_one_letter_code
_entity_poly.pdbx_strand_id
1 'polypeptide(L)'
;KTLIPPGVPNRYNASGATYGTEYTREQINQALESDDPLALVPSTDTNGHGTFLAGIAAGGFLPEEDFTGAAPECELLIVKLKPAKQYLRDFYLVSSDADAYQENDIMMGIKYLELLALRQSLPLVIYIGLGTNYGSHDGTSPLGLVLNNIGRLVGVSAVLPAGNAAGLRHHGTAAEQSGIRRRGNTGSQRRTRLLP
;
A
#
# COMPACT_ATOMS: atom_id res chain seq x y z
N LYS A 1 5.63 3.23 -12.51
CA LYS A 1 6.80 3.64 -11.70
C LYS A 1 6.75 2.95 -10.35
N THR A 2 7.85 2.37 -9.90
CA THR A 2 7.94 1.60 -8.65
C THR A 2 8.96 2.24 -7.73
N LEU A 3 8.62 2.45 -6.46
CA LEU A 3 9.56 2.84 -5.41
C LEU A 3 10.13 1.58 -4.75
N ILE A 4 11.45 1.46 -4.70
CA ILE A 4 12.16 0.35 -4.06
C ILE A 4 12.84 0.82 -2.76
N PRO A 5 12.92 -0.04 -1.72
CA PRO A 5 13.48 0.33 -0.44
C PRO A 5 14.97 0.71 -0.49
N PRO A 6 15.46 1.50 0.50
CA PRO A 6 16.88 1.81 0.63
C PRO A 6 17.70 0.56 0.91
N GLY A 7 18.87 0.45 0.26
CA GLY A 7 19.81 -0.66 0.41
C GLY A 7 20.29 -1.27 -0.91
N VAL A 8 19.59 -1.00 -2.00
CA VAL A 8 20.06 -1.32 -3.35
C VAL A 8 20.90 -0.15 -3.86
N PRO A 9 22.02 -0.36 -4.55
CA PRO A 9 22.80 0.74 -5.12
C PRO A 9 21.91 1.64 -5.96
N ASN A 10 21.80 2.88 -5.54
CA ASN A 10 20.80 3.83 -6.01
C ASN A 10 21.22 4.33 -7.40
N ARG A 11 20.82 3.66 -8.47
CA ARG A 11 20.99 4.17 -9.84
C ARG A 11 19.96 5.25 -10.19
N TYR A 12 18.81 5.22 -9.52
CA TYR A 12 17.68 6.12 -9.83
C TYR A 12 16.98 6.57 -8.54
N ASN A 13 17.10 7.83 -8.20
CA ASN A 13 16.37 8.42 -7.08
C ASN A 13 14.93 8.69 -7.49
N ALA A 14 13.98 8.32 -6.64
CA ALA A 14 12.58 8.68 -6.85
C ALA A 14 12.40 10.21 -6.86
N SER A 15 11.84 10.74 -7.93
CA SER A 15 11.66 12.18 -8.13
C SER A 15 10.74 12.78 -7.06
N GLY A 16 11.26 13.68 -6.24
CA GLY A 16 10.52 14.36 -5.17
C GLY A 16 10.36 13.57 -3.87
N ALA A 17 11.01 12.41 -3.75
CA ALA A 17 11.11 11.67 -2.50
C ALA A 17 12.52 11.79 -1.90
N THR A 18 12.62 11.71 -0.57
CA THR A 18 13.92 11.77 0.15
C THR A 18 14.66 10.44 0.10
N TYR A 19 13.99 9.35 -0.27
CA TYR A 19 14.53 8.00 -0.41
C TYR A 19 13.67 7.17 -1.37
N GLY A 20 14.15 5.98 -1.72
CA GLY A 20 13.49 5.08 -2.65
C GLY A 20 14.12 5.13 -4.05
N THR A 21 13.82 4.13 -4.86
CA THR A 21 14.27 4.01 -6.24
C THR A 21 13.07 4.05 -7.17
N GLU A 22 13.18 4.81 -8.25
CA GLU A 22 12.15 4.89 -9.28
C GLU A 22 12.60 4.10 -10.50
N TYR A 23 11.69 3.31 -11.06
CA TYR A 23 11.83 2.71 -12.39
C TYR A 23 10.74 3.24 -13.30
N THR A 24 11.13 3.71 -14.48
CA THR A 24 10.19 4.19 -15.48
C THR A 24 9.59 3.03 -16.27
N ARG A 25 8.54 3.31 -17.03
CA ARG A 25 7.93 2.33 -17.95
C ARG A 25 8.97 1.74 -18.92
N GLU A 26 9.84 2.60 -19.49
CA GLU A 26 10.86 2.19 -20.43
C GLU A 26 11.85 1.22 -19.80
N GLN A 27 12.28 1.49 -18.56
CA GLN A 27 13.20 0.62 -17.83
C GLN A 27 12.55 -0.72 -17.47
N ILE A 28 11.27 -0.70 -17.10
CA ILE A 28 10.52 -1.93 -16.80
C ILE A 28 10.35 -2.76 -18.08
N ASN A 29 9.96 -2.15 -19.20
CA ASN A 29 9.83 -2.84 -20.48
C ASN A 29 11.16 -3.42 -20.93
N GLN A 30 12.24 -2.66 -20.84
CA GLN A 30 13.59 -3.16 -21.15
C GLN A 30 13.97 -4.35 -20.29
N ALA A 31 13.62 -4.33 -19.00
CA ALA A 31 13.86 -5.45 -18.09
C ALA A 31 13.08 -6.69 -18.53
N LEU A 32 11.80 -6.54 -18.89
CA LEU A 32 10.94 -7.64 -19.33
C LEU A 32 11.41 -8.29 -20.63
N GLU A 33 12.11 -7.54 -21.49
CA GLU A 33 12.68 -8.02 -22.75
C GLU A 33 14.10 -8.61 -22.60
N SER A 34 14.71 -8.49 -21.41
CA SER A 34 16.07 -8.96 -21.14
C SER A 34 16.12 -10.40 -20.65
N ASP A 35 17.24 -11.08 -20.87
CA ASP A 35 17.49 -12.42 -20.34
C ASP A 35 17.60 -12.44 -18.81
N ASP A 36 17.95 -11.32 -18.18
CA ASP A 36 18.00 -11.14 -16.73
C ASP A 36 17.24 -9.87 -16.31
N PRO A 37 15.92 -9.95 -16.17
CA PRO A 37 15.10 -8.81 -15.76
C PRO A 37 15.52 -8.18 -14.42
N LEU A 38 15.96 -8.99 -13.48
CA LEU A 38 16.31 -8.56 -12.12
C LEU A 38 17.64 -7.81 -12.05
N ALA A 39 18.51 -7.97 -13.04
CA ALA A 39 19.72 -7.15 -13.15
C ALA A 39 19.39 -5.68 -13.45
N LEU A 40 18.30 -5.43 -14.16
CA LEU A 40 17.85 -4.07 -14.51
C LEU A 40 16.85 -3.51 -13.49
N VAL A 41 15.86 -4.31 -13.10
CA VAL A 41 14.83 -3.93 -12.12
C VAL A 41 14.79 -4.97 -10.99
N PRO A 42 15.66 -4.87 -9.98
CA PRO A 42 15.77 -5.83 -8.89
C PRO A 42 14.61 -5.69 -7.90
N SER A 43 13.39 -5.87 -8.38
CA SER A 43 12.17 -5.76 -7.58
C SER A 43 11.25 -6.93 -7.86
N THR A 44 10.95 -7.70 -6.81
CA THR A 44 10.02 -8.83 -6.88
C THR A 44 8.95 -8.69 -5.81
N ASP A 45 7.76 -9.18 -6.08
CA ASP A 45 6.71 -9.35 -5.07
C ASP A 45 6.82 -10.75 -4.49
N THR A 46 7.32 -10.85 -3.26
CA THR A 46 7.50 -12.13 -2.54
C THR A 46 6.25 -12.56 -1.78
N ASN A 47 5.28 -11.66 -1.61
CA ASN A 47 4.03 -11.91 -0.89
C ASN A 47 2.88 -12.24 -1.85
N GLY A 48 2.85 -11.62 -3.03
CA GLY A 48 1.83 -11.76 -4.05
C GLY A 48 0.57 -10.90 -3.84
N HIS A 49 0.37 -10.32 -2.65
CA HIS A 49 -0.83 -9.55 -2.33
C HIS A 49 -0.97 -8.30 -3.22
N GLY A 50 0.11 -7.53 -3.37
CA GLY A 50 0.10 -6.33 -4.23
C GLY A 50 -0.12 -6.67 -5.71
N THR A 51 0.49 -7.73 -6.20
CA THR A 51 0.31 -8.21 -7.57
C THR A 51 -1.12 -8.66 -7.83
N PHE A 52 -1.72 -9.41 -6.89
CA PHE A 52 -3.12 -9.81 -6.96
C PHE A 52 -4.07 -8.61 -7.04
N LEU A 53 -3.87 -7.62 -6.17
CA LEU A 53 -4.70 -6.41 -6.16
C LEU A 53 -4.54 -5.59 -7.45
N ALA A 54 -3.31 -5.46 -7.96
CA ALA A 54 -3.05 -4.78 -9.24
C ALA A 54 -3.73 -5.51 -10.40
N GLY A 55 -3.74 -6.83 -10.40
CA GLY A 55 -4.45 -7.65 -11.40
C GLY A 55 -5.94 -7.41 -11.39
N ILE A 56 -6.58 -7.38 -10.21
CA ILE A 56 -8.03 -7.08 -10.09
C ILE A 56 -8.33 -5.64 -10.56
N ALA A 57 -7.47 -4.68 -10.22
CA ALA A 57 -7.70 -3.29 -10.57
C ALA A 57 -7.50 -3.03 -12.07
N ALA A 58 -6.46 -3.58 -12.68
CA ALA A 58 -5.99 -3.15 -13.99
C ALA A 58 -5.47 -4.31 -14.88
N GLY A 59 -5.78 -5.56 -14.56
CA GLY A 59 -5.42 -6.71 -15.39
C GLY A 59 -6.07 -6.63 -16.76
N GLY A 60 -5.33 -6.99 -17.81
CA GLY A 60 -5.85 -7.12 -19.17
C GLY A 60 -6.89 -8.24 -19.27
N PHE A 61 -7.57 -8.27 -20.41
CA PHE A 61 -8.55 -9.32 -20.68
C PHE A 61 -7.86 -10.69 -20.83
N LEU A 62 -8.32 -11.67 -20.06
CA LEU A 62 -7.90 -13.07 -20.11
C LEU A 62 -9.07 -13.91 -20.63
N PRO A 63 -9.09 -14.28 -21.92
CA PRO A 63 -10.22 -14.99 -22.52
C PRO A 63 -10.52 -16.34 -21.87
N GLU A 64 -9.47 -17.04 -21.42
CA GLU A 64 -9.57 -18.39 -20.83
C GLU A 64 -10.30 -18.38 -19.48
N GLU A 65 -10.23 -17.27 -18.75
CA GLU A 65 -10.83 -17.10 -17.43
C GLU A 65 -12.06 -16.17 -17.46
N ASP A 66 -12.43 -15.66 -18.64
CA ASP A 66 -13.48 -14.63 -18.79
C ASP A 66 -13.29 -13.46 -17.79
N PHE A 67 -12.04 -13.06 -17.60
CA PHE A 67 -11.65 -12.08 -16.61
C PHE A 67 -11.04 -10.84 -17.27
N THR A 68 -11.42 -9.67 -16.76
CA THR A 68 -10.73 -8.41 -16.99
C THR A 68 -10.71 -7.59 -15.70
N GLY A 69 -9.64 -6.83 -15.49
CA GLY A 69 -9.58 -5.86 -14.40
C GLY A 69 -10.61 -4.75 -14.56
N ALA A 70 -10.87 -4.03 -13.47
CA ALA A 70 -11.85 -2.95 -13.45
C ALA A 70 -11.49 -1.78 -14.40
N ALA A 71 -10.19 -1.54 -14.61
CA ALA A 71 -9.66 -0.46 -15.45
C ALA A 71 -8.45 -0.94 -16.28
N PRO A 72 -8.63 -1.85 -17.25
CA PRO A 72 -7.52 -2.48 -17.97
C PRO A 72 -6.68 -1.51 -18.82
N GLU A 73 -7.27 -0.38 -19.21
CA GLU A 73 -6.61 0.65 -20.02
C GLU A 73 -5.94 1.75 -19.17
N CYS A 74 -5.91 1.61 -17.83
CA CYS A 74 -5.30 2.62 -16.98
C CYS A 74 -3.76 2.53 -16.96
N GLU A 75 -3.12 3.64 -16.61
CA GLU A 75 -1.70 3.64 -16.27
C GLU A 75 -1.49 3.24 -14.82
N LEU A 76 -0.58 2.30 -14.57
CA LEU A 76 -0.26 1.85 -13.22
C LEU A 76 0.95 2.61 -12.66
N LEU A 77 0.76 3.20 -11.48
CA LEU A 77 1.82 3.73 -10.63
C LEU A 77 1.89 2.86 -9.38
N ILE A 78 2.96 2.11 -9.22
CA ILE A 78 3.09 1.13 -8.13
C ILE A 78 4.12 1.60 -7.12
N VAL A 79 3.74 1.64 -5.85
CA VAL A 79 4.65 1.86 -4.72
C VAL A 79 4.80 0.55 -3.96
N LYS A 80 6.01 -0.02 -4.02
CA LYS A 80 6.38 -1.15 -3.18
C LYS A 80 6.93 -0.63 -1.86
N LEU A 81 6.26 -0.98 -0.76
CA LEU A 81 6.69 -0.63 0.59
C LEU A 81 7.80 -1.57 1.06
N LYS A 82 8.74 -1.04 1.83
CA LYS A 82 9.70 -1.86 2.56
C LYS A 82 9.07 -2.40 3.84
N PRO A 83 9.48 -3.60 4.31
CA PRO A 83 9.08 -4.09 5.62
C PRO A 83 9.48 -3.12 6.74
N ALA A 84 8.67 -3.07 7.79
CA ALA A 84 9.00 -2.30 9.00
C ALA A 84 10.30 -2.80 9.62
N LYS A 85 11.10 -1.86 10.12
CA LYS A 85 12.38 -2.17 10.77
C LYS A 85 12.17 -3.02 12.03
N GLN A 86 13.11 -3.90 12.33
CA GLN A 86 12.98 -4.86 13.43
C GLN A 86 12.68 -4.18 14.78
N TYR A 87 13.37 -3.09 15.11
CA TYR A 87 13.15 -2.38 16.38
C TYR A 87 11.71 -1.84 16.54
N LEU A 88 11.04 -1.48 15.43
CA LEU A 88 9.63 -1.07 15.47
C LEU A 88 8.72 -2.28 15.65
N ARG A 89 9.04 -3.39 14.98
CA ARG A 89 8.30 -4.64 15.15
C ARG A 89 8.35 -5.10 16.60
N ASP A 90 9.52 -5.02 17.21
CA ASP A 90 9.75 -5.39 18.61
C ASP A 90 8.98 -4.45 19.56
N PHE A 91 9.06 -3.14 19.33
CA PHE A 91 8.37 -2.13 20.13
C PHE A 91 6.84 -2.31 20.10
N TYR A 92 6.28 -2.57 18.92
CA TYR A 92 4.83 -2.76 18.74
C TYR A 92 4.37 -4.21 18.91
N LEU A 93 5.25 -5.10 19.35
CA LEU A 93 4.97 -6.53 19.57
C LEU A 93 4.33 -7.19 18.35
N VAL A 94 4.87 -6.88 17.16
CA VAL A 94 4.40 -7.48 15.91
C VAL A 94 4.94 -8.89 15.78
N SER A 95 4.06 -9.86 15.57
CA SER A 95 4.44 -11.26 15.38
C SER A 95 5.45 -11.40 14.23
N SER A 96 6.41 -12.33 14.37
CA SER A 96 7.47 -12.55 13.37
C SER A 96 6.94 -12.99 12.00
N ASP A 97 5.79 -13.64 11.97
CA ASP A 97 5.09 -14.13 10.78
C ASP A 97 4.14 -13.09 10.15
N ALA A 98 3.93 -11.93 10.79
CA ALA A 98 3.04 -10.89 10.29
C ALA A 98 3.79 -9.90 9.39
N ASP A 99 3.20 -9.55 8.25
CA ASP A 99 3.67 -8.43 7.46
C ASP A 99 3.36 -7.11 8.17
N ALA A 100 4.35 -6.22 8.21
CA ALA A 100 4.19 -4.91 8.81
C ALA A 100 4.96 -3.85 8.02
N TYR A 101 4.36 -2.68 7.87
CA TYR A 101 4.90 -1.55 7.12
C TYR A 101 4.81 -0.28 7.97
N GLN A 102 5.70 0.68 7.71
CA GLN A 102 5.68 1.97 8.42
C GLN A 102 4.68 2.93 7.76
N GLU A 103 3.91 3.61 8.59
CA GLU A 103 2.94 4.62 8.13
C GLU A 103 3.63 5.76 7.35
N ASN A 104 4.81 6.17 7.79
CA ASN A 104 5.61 7.20 7.09
C ASN A 104 5.92 6.83 5.64
N ASP A 105 6.23 5.55 5.37
CA ASP A 105 6.53 5.09 4.01
C ASP A 105 5.28 5.13 3.12
N ILE A 106 4.11 4.90 3.70
CA ILE A 106 2.82 5.02 3.00
C ILE A 106 2.55 6.48 2.67
N MET A 107 2.69 7.39 3.63
CA MET A 107 2.49 8.83 3.40
C MET A 107 3.46 9.37 2.34
N MET A 108 4.73 8.93 2.35
CA MET A 108 5.70 9.29 1.32
C MET A 108 5.34 8.70 -0.05
N GLY A 109 4.84 7.46 -0.08
CA GLY A 109 4.33 6.84 -1.30
C GLY A 109 3.15 7.60 -1.90
N ILE A 110 2.19 7.98 -1.07
CA ILE A 110 1.04 8.81 -1.47
C ILE A 110 1.52 10.13 -2.08
N LYS A 111 2.43 10.84 -1.40
CA LYS A 111 2.97 12.10 -1.89
C LYS A 111 3.70 11.95 -3.22
N TYR A 112 4.43 10.86 -3.39
CA TYR A 112 5.10 10.55 -4.65
C TYR A 112 4.10 10.34 -5.79
N LEU A 113 3.03 9.55 -5.57
CA LEU A 113 1.98 9.31 -6.56
C LEU A 113 1.27 10.62 -6.96
N GLU A 114 0.95 11.47 -5.98
CA GLU A 114 0.37 12.80 -6.21
C GLU A 114 1.26 13.65 -7.13
N LEU A 115 2.55 13.72 -6.82
CA LEU A 115 3.50 14.51 -7.61
C LEU A 115 3.65 13.99 -9.05
N LEU A 116 3.63 12.67 -9.24
CA LEU A 116 3.68 12.07 -10.58
C LEU A 116 2.42 12.36 -11.39
N ALA A 117 1.25 12.16 -10.81
CA ALA A 117 -0.03 12.42 -11.48
C ALA A 117 -0.16 13.91 -11.86
N LEU A 118 0.24 14.80 -10.95
CA LEU A 118 0.24 16.23 -11.21
C LEU A 118 1.16 16.62 -12.38
N ARG A 119 2.36 16.03 -12.45
CA ARG A 119 3.29 16.27 -13.57
C ARG A 119 2.76 15.77 -14.92
N GLN A 120 1.96 14.73 -14.90
CA GLN A 120 1.36 14.14 -16.10
C GLN A 120 -0.01 14.75 -16.43
N SER A 121 -0.54 15.60 -15.55
CA SER A 121 -1.90 16.19 -15.67
C SER A 121 -2.97 15.12 -15.82
N LEU A 122 -2.81 13.97 -15.12
CA LEU A 122 -3.74 12.86 -15.16
C LEU A 122 -4.55 12.76 -13.85
N PRO A 123 -5.82 12.33 -13.92
CA PRO A 123 -6.56 11.97 -12.73
C PRO A 123 -5.90 10.79 -12.02
N LEU A 124 -6.02 10.74 -10.69
CA LEU A 124 -5.35 9.76 -9.85
C LEU A 124 -6.35 9.03 -8.96
N VAL A 125 -6.32 7.70 -9.02
CA VAL A 125 -6.97 6.85 -8.03
C VAL A 125 -5.89 6.15 -7.23
N ILE A 126 -5.83 6.42 -5.93
CA ILE A 126 -4.89 5.78 -4.99
C ILE A 126 -5.62 4.65 -4.30
N TYR A 127 -5.16 3.41 -4.50
CA TYR A 127 -5.64 2.26 -3.76
C TYR A 127 -4.60 1.81 -2.74
N ILE A 128 -5.00 1.71 -1.47
CA ILE A 128 -4.14 1.25 -0.38
C ILE A 128 -4.75 -0.04 0.15
N GLY A 129 -4.24 -1.18 -0.30
CA GLY A 129 -4.71 -2.53 0.08
C GLY A 129 -4.24 -3.00 1.45
N LEU A 130 -4.00 -2.08 2.38
CA LEU A 130 -3.49 -2.33 3.73
C LEU A 130 -4.43 -1.72 4.76
N GLY A 131 -4.45 -2.29 5.96
CA GLY A 131 -5.27 -1.79 7.05
C GLY A 131 -4.59 -1.90 8.41
N THR A 132 -5.07 -1.11 9.36
CA THR A 132 -4.65 -1.15 10.76
C THR A 132 -5.85 -0.91 11.66
N ASN A 133 -5.78 -1.45 12.88
CA ASN A 133 -6.70 -1.10 13.97
C ASN A 133 -6.05 -0.14 14.97
N TYR A 134 -4.87 0.37 14.65
CA TYR A 134 -4.14 1.31 15.49
C TYR A 134 -4.52 2.76 15.16
N GLY A 135 -4.53 3.60 16.19
CA GLY A 135 -4.77 5.03 16.04
C GLY A 135 -6.23 5.44 16.27
N SER A 136 -6.49 6.72 16.07
CA SER A 136 -7.85 7.28 16.14
C SER A 136 -8.67 6.84 14.93
N HIS A 137 -9.93 6.49 15.16
CA HIS A 137 -10.85 6.07 14.10
C HIS A 137 -11.73 7.23 13.60
N ASP A 138 -11.32 8.45 13.90
CA ASP A 138 -12.03 9.70 13.57
C ASP A 138 -11.37 10.49 12.41
N GLY A 139 -10.33 9.92 11.80
CA GLY A 139 -9.59 10.55 10.70
C GLY A 139 -8.56 11.59 11.14
N THR A 140 -8.26 11.71 12.44
CA THR A 140 -7.25 12.66 12.97
C THR A 140 -5.84 12.08 13.04
N SER A 141 -5.66 10.79 12.73
CA SER A 141 -4.32 10.19 12.61
C SER A 141 -3.50 10.86 11.50
N PRO A 142 -2.16 10.83 11.55
CA PRO A 142 -1.32 11.43 10.50
C PRO A 142 -1.69 10.96 9.09
N LEU A 143 -1.86 9.65 8.89
CA LEU A 143 -2.29 9.10 7.61
C LEU A 143 -3.72 9.56 7.25
N GLY A 144 -4.63 9.61 8.22
CA GLY A 144 -5.99 10.10 8.02
C GLY A 144 -6.01 11.54 7.52
N LEU A 145 -5.18 12.41 8.08
CA LEU A 145 -5.04 13.81 7.63
C LEU A 145 -4.46 13.91 6.22
N VAL A 146 -3.46 13.08 5.87
CA VAL A 146 -2.92 13.04 4.51
C VAL A 146 -3.99 12.61 3.51
N LEU A 147 -4.75 11.55 3.82
CA LEU A 147 -5.85 11.06 2.98
C LEU A 147 -6.97 12.08 2.82
N ASN A 148 -7.35 12.75 3.91
CA ASN A 148 -8.35 13.82 3.89
C ASN A 148 -7.90 15.00 3.01
N ASN A 149 -6.63 15.37 3.06
CA ASN A 149 -6.08 16.45 2.23
C ASN A 149 -6.07 16.07 0.74
N ILE A 150 -5.67 14.85 0.42
CA ILE A 150 -5.66 14.36 -0.95
C ILE A 150 -7.07 14.23 -1.52
N GLY A 151 -8.02 13.74 -0.74
CA GLY A 151 -9.43 13.63 -1.15
C GLY A 151 -10.12 14.96 -1.45
N ARG A 152 -9.48 16.10 -1.11
CA ARG A 152 -9.95 17.46 -1.49
C ARG A 152 -9.44 17.92 -2.85
N LEU A 153 -8.45 17.23 -3.40
CA LEU A 153 -7.88 17.60 -4.70
C LEU A 153 -8.81 17.16 -5.83
N VAL A 154 -9.06 18.06 -6.77
CA VAL A 154 -9.86 17.75 -7.96
C VAL A 154 -9.14 16.70 -8.81
N GLY A 155 -9.87 15.66 -9.20
CA GLY A 155 -9.30 14.57 -10.01
C GLY A 155 -8.50 13.54 -9.21
N VAL A 156 -8.51 13.59 -7.88
CA VAL A 156 -7.86 12.59 -7.04
C VAL A 156 -8.88 11.88 -6.16
N SER A 157 -8.79 10.56 -6.09
CA SER A 157 -9.60 9.72 -5.21
C SER A 157 -8.71 8.74 -4.45
N ALA A 158 -9.01 8.50 -3.18
CA ALA A 158 -8.38 7.47 -2.37
C ALA A 158 -9.39 6.36 -2.02
N VAL A 159 -8.99 5.11 -2.21
CA VAL A 159 -9.80 3.92 -1.95
C VAL A 159 -9.09 3.06 -0.93
N LEU A 160 -9.77 2.72 0.15
CA LEU A 160 -9.27 1.88 1.23
C LEU A 160 -10.21 0.70 1.46
N PRO A 161 -9.68 -0.49 1.74
CA PRO A 161 -10.52 -1.64 2.10
C PRO A 161 -11.11 -1.47 3.50
N ALA A 162 -12.30 -1.98 3.71
CA ALA A 162 -12.89 -2.08 5.05
C ALA A 162 -12.16 -3.11 5.94
N GLY A 163 -11.29 -3.93 5.35
CA GLY A 163 -10.55 -5.00 6.02
C GLY A 163 -11.36 -6.28 6.21
N ASN A 164 -10.68 -7.34 6.66
CA ASN A 164 -11.24 -8.68 6.83
C ASN A 164 -11.50 -9.02 8.31
N ALA A 165 -11.53 -8.01 9.18
CA ALA A 165 -11.60 -8.21 10.64
C ALA A 165 -13.00 -8.05 11.22
N ALA A 166 -14.07 -8.02 10.40
CA ALA A 166 -15.44 -7.80 10.86
C ALA A 166 -15.89 -8.81 11.94
N GLY A 167 -15.51 -10.09 11.80
CA GLY A 167 -15.80 -11.13 12.78
C GLY A 167 -15.02 -11.01 14.10
N LEU A 168 -14.02 -10.14 14.17
CA LEU A 168 -13.14 -9.98 15.34
C LEU A 168 -13.62 -8.88 16.30
N ARG A 169 -14.72 -8.21 15.98
CA ARG A 169 -15.38 -7.19 16.83
C ARG A 169 -14.41 -6.09 17.28
N HIS A 170 -13.54 -5.61 16.40
CA HIS A 170 -12.62 -4.50 16.68
C HIS A 170 -13.31 -3.15 16.76
N HIS A 171 -14.54 -3.04 16.23
CA HIS A 171 -15.36 -1.84 16.25
C HIS A 171 -16.61 -2.10 17.11
N GLY A 172 -16.93 -1.18 17.96
CA GLY A 172 -18.14 -1.20 18.76
C GLY A 172 -18.56 0.23 19.05
N THR A 173 -19.84 0.55 18.87
CA THR A 173 -20.40 1.76 19.41
C THR A 173 -20.66 1.51 20.91
N ALA A 174 -19.92 2.19 21.76
CA ALA A 174 -20.27 2.25 23.18
C ALA A 174 -21.40 3.27 23.32
N ALA A 175 -22.65 2.83 23.28
CA ALA A 175 -23.66 3.52 24.07
C ALA A 175 -23.26 3.31 25.53
N GLU A 176 -23.21 4.37 26.31
CA GLU A 176 -22.94 4.31 27.76
C GLU A 176 -23.94 3.35 28.43
N GLN A 177 -23.58 2.09 28.51
CA GLN A 177 -24.22 1.12 29.41
C GLN A 177 -23.10 0.49 30.24
N SER A 178 -23.05 0.93 31.47
CA SER A 178 -22.31 0.31 32.53
C SER A 178 -22.55 -1.22 32.54
N GLY A 179 -21.52 -2.01 32.12
CA GLY A 179 -21.56 -3.44 32.30
C GLY A 179 -21.03 -4.35 31.20
N ILE A 180 -20.47 -3.88 30.10
CA ILE A 180 -19.95 -4.78 29.06
C ILE A 180 -18.50 -5.20 29.35
N ARG A 181 -18.32 -6.45 29.83
CA ARG A 181 -17.00 -7.10 29.86
C ARG A 181 -16.59 -7.51 28.44
N ARG A 182 -15.50 -6.91 27.94
CA ARG A 182 -14.86 -7.36 26.68
C ARG A 182 -14.15 -8.69 26.91
N ARG A 183 -14.59 -9.77 26.27
CA ARG A 183 -13.79 -11.00 26.15
C ARG A 183 -12.97 -10.88 24.86
N GLY A 184 -11.65 -10.75 25.01
CA GLY A 184 -10.72 -10.84 23.88
C GLY A 184 -10.66 -12.28 23.38
N ASN A 185 -10.85 -12.46 22.08
CA ASN A 185 -10.66 -13.77 21.44
C ASN A 185 -9.29 -13.75 20.75
N THR A 186 -8.36 -14.58 21.22
CA THR A 186 -6.99 -14.73 20.71
C THR A 186 -6.96 -15.75 19.57
N GLY A 187 -7.58 -15.44 18.44
CA GLY A 187 -7.46 -16.24 17.23
C GLY A 187 -6.29 -15.75 16.38
N SER A 188 -5.29 -16.60 16.20
CA SER A 188 -4.16 -16.36 15.31
C SER A 188 -4.63 -16.29 13.85
N GLN A 189 -4.69 -15.10 13.30
CA GLN A 189 -4.77 -14.88 11.84
C GLN A 189 -3.56 -14.04 11.41
N ARG A 190 -2.93 -14.41 10.30
CA ARG A 190 -1.88 -13.60 9.68
C ARG A 190 -2.43 -12.21 9.38
N ARG A 191 -1.82 -11.19 9.91
CA ARG A 191 -2.27 -9.80 9.77
C ARG A 191 -1.13 -8.93 9.26
N THR A 192 -1.39 -8.23 8.19
CA THR A 192 -0.56 -7.10 7.76
C THR A 192 -0.88 -5.91 8.67
N ARG A 193 0.11 -5.34 9.32
CA ARG A 193 -0.05 -4.17 10.19
C ARG A 193 0.70 -2.96 9.67
N LEU A 194 0.05 -1.81 9.74
CA LEU A 194 0.70 -0.51 9.64
C LEU A 194 1.26 -0.12 11.02
N LEU A 195 2.46 0.40 11.03
CA LEU A 195 3.12 0.97 12.20
C LEU A 195 3.22 2.49 12.02
N PRO A 196 3.07 3.27 13.08
CA PRO A 196 3.20 4.72 13.03
C PRO A 196 4.61 5.22 12.68
#